data_2577e40f05f08f418618477fd393b109
#
_entry.id   2577e40f05f08f418618477fd393b109
#
_cell.length_a   1.000
_cell.length_b   1.000
_cell.length_c   1.000
_cell.angle_alpha   90.00
_cell.angle_beta   90.00
_cell.angle_gamma   90.00
#
_symmetry.space_group_name_H-M   'P 1'
#
loop_
_entity.id
_entity.type
_entity.pdbx_description
1 polymer ?
#
loop_
_entity_poly.entity_id
_entity_poly.type
_entity_poly.pdbx_seq_one_letter_code
_entity_poly.pdbx_strand_id
1 'polypeptide(L)'
;MSFFNEDGKVWMNGRLVPWKDANIHIASHVIHYGSSLFEGFRAYETPRGTVVFRLDGHIKRLYNSCKMYRMDVPYTMEEFTRAVLETVRANAFRSCYIRPIIYRGYNTLGVDPFP
;
A
#
# COMPACT_ATOMS: atom_id res chain seq x y z
N MET A 1 -19.71 -7.40 12.36
CA MET A 1 -18.57 -8.07 11.69
C MET A 1 -17.75 -7.03 10.94
N SER A 2 -16.46 -7.06 11.13
CA SER A 2 -15.58 -6.13 10.45
C SER A 2 -15.15 -6.68 9.09
N PHE A 3 -15.06 -5.80 8.07
CA PHE A 3 -14.43 -6.13 6.80
C PHE A 3 -12.93 -6.35 6.94
N PHE A 4 -12.36 -5.85 8.03
CA PHE A 4 -10.93 -5.78 8.18
C PHE A 4 -10.45 -6.76 9.23
N ASN A 5 -9.23 -7.25 9.06
CA ASN A 5 -8.57 -8.05 10.09
C ASN A 5 -7.95 -7.11 11.11
N GLU A 6 -8.71 -6.77 12.15
CA GLU A 6 -8.27 -5.81 13.16
C GLU A 6 -7.12 -6.36 14.03
N ASP A 7 -6.87 -7.66 13.98
CA ASP A 7 -5.73 -8.30 14.65
C ASP A 7 -4.52 -8.44 13.71
N GLY A 8 -4.65 -7.96 12.49
CA GLY A 8 -3.61 -8.11 11.47
C GLY A 8 -2.59 -7.00 11.48
N LYS A 9 -1.81 -6.98 10.43
CA LYS A 9 -0.73 -6.03 10.21
C LYS A 9 -0.94 -5.26 8.93
N VAL A 10 -0.48 -4.01 8.94
CA VAL A 10 -0.41 -3.14 7.77
C VAL A 10 1.05 -2.77 7.55
N TRP A 11 1.52 -2.87 6.32
CA TRP A 11 2.83 -2.32 5.98
C TRP A 11 2.66 -0.83 5.74
N MET A 12 3.31 -0.03 6.55
CA MET A 12 3.14 1.42 6.52
C MET A 12 4.49 2.12 6.62
N ASN A 13 4.84 2.84 5.59
CA ASN A 13 6.06 3.68 5.55
C ASN A 13 7.32 2.91 5.92
N GLY A 14 7.47 1.70 5.40
CA GLY A 14 8.69 0.93 5.50
C GLY A 14 8.67 -0.18 6.53
N ARG A 15 7.59 -0.37 7.26
CA ARG A 15 7.53 -1.42 8.28
C ARG A 15 6.11 -1.92 8.51
N LEU A 16 6.02 -3.13 9.06
CA LEU A 16 4.74 -3.67 9.49
C LEU A 16 4.36 -3.05 10.84
N VAL A 17 3.11 -2.59 10.93
CA VAL A 17 2.54 -2.05 12.16
C VAL A 17 1.23 -2.76 12.47
N PRO A 18 0.80 -2.81 13.74
CA PRO A 18 -0.53 -3.32 14.07
C PRO A 18 -1.60 -2.54 13.35
N TRP A 19 -2.68 -3.21 12.97
CA TRP A 19 -3.78 -2.57 12.23
C TRP A 19 -4.27 -1.29 12.92
N LYS A 20 -4.41 -1.30 14.23
CA LYS A 20 -4.89 -0.14 15.00
C LYS A 20 -3.97 1.08 14.93
N ASP A 21 -2.70 0.86 14.62
CA ASP A 21 -1.69 1.93 14.61
C ASP A 21 -1.44 2.48 13.20
N ALA A 22 -2.10 1.91 12.18
CA ALA A 22 -1.96 2.37 10.80
C ALA A 22 -2.85 3.59 10.56
N ASN A 23 -2.46 4.72 11.13
CA ASN A 23 -3.23 5.96 11.10
C ASN A 23 -2.42 7.08 10.47
N ILE A 24 -3.11 8.08 9.95
CA ILE A 24 -2.46 9.29 9.43
C ILE A 24 -3.07 10.51 10.11
N HIS A 25 -2.28 11.57 10.20
CA HIS A 25 -2.70 12.81 10.83
C HIS A 25 -3.67 13.56 9.93
N ILE A 26 -4.63 14.27 10.54
CA ILE A 26 -5.60 15.09 9.82
C ILE A 26 -4.93 16.16 8.94
N ALA A 27 -3.72 16.58 9.31
CA ALA A 27 -2.95 17.55 8.54
C ALA A 27 -2.26 16.97 7.31
N SER A 28 -2.39 15.67 7.08
CA SER A 28 -1.79 15.04 5.89
C SER A 28 -2.39 15.61 4.62
N HIS A 29 -1.54 15.88 3.63
CA HIS A 29 -1.94 16.46 2.36
C HIS A 29 -3.10 15.71 1.71
N VAL A 30 -3.06 14.38 1.77
CA VAL A 30 -4.10 13.53 1.16
C VAL A 30 -5.49 13.79 1.72
N ILE A 31 -5.60 14.16 2.99
CA ILE A 31 -6.90 14.41 3.63
C ILE A 31 -7.55 15.67 3.04
N HIS A 32 -6.75 16.68 2.71
CA HIS A 32 -7.24 17.96 2.20
C HIS A 32 -7.39 18.00 0.69
N TYR A 33 -6.55 17.27 -0.02
CA TYR A 33 -6.43 17.39 -1.47
C TYR A 33 -6.64 16.09 -2.23
N GLY A 34 -6.90 15.00 -1.53
CA GLY A 34 -7.14 13.71 -2.18
C GLY A 34 -5.93 13.16 -2.95
N SER A 35 -4.74 13.51 -2.53
CA SER A 35 -3.51 13.17 -3.25
C SER A 35 -3.04 11.75 -2.93
N SER A 36 -3.73 10.78 -3.50
CA SER A 36 -3.36 9.37 -3.35
C SER A 36 -3.62 8.59 -4.62
N LEU A 37 -2.90 7.50 -4.75
CA LEU A 37 -3.06 6.52 -5.81
C LEU A 37 -3.09 5.14 -5.18
N PHE A 38 -3.86 4.23 -5.77
CA PHE A 38 -3.92 2.87 -5.28
C PHE A 38 -4.05 1.86 -6.41
N GLU A 39 -3.77 0.62 -6.09
CA GLU A 39 -4.07 -0.53 -6.92
C GLU A 39 -4.97 -1.48 -6.14
N GLY A 40 -5.60 -2.40 -6.84
CA GLY A 40 -6.40 -3.44 -6.21
C GLY A 40 -6.12 -4.76 -6.92
N PHE A 41 -5.74 -5.77 -6.15
CA PHE A 41 -5.49 -7.08 -6.70
C PHE A 41 -5.67 -8.14 -5.61
N ARG A 42 -5.52 -9.40 -5.99
CA ARG A 42 -5.85 -10.47 -5.06
C ARG A 42 -4.73 -11.49 -4.96
N ALA A 43 -4.65 -12.09 -3.77
CA ALA A 43 -3.89 -13.30 -3.55
C ALA A 43 -4.87 -14.48 -3.49
N TYR A 44 -4.45 -15.62 -3.99
CA TYR A 44 -5.26 -16.83 -4.04
C TYR A 44 -4.51 -18.00 -3.43
N GLU A 45 -5.24 -18.83 -2.70
CA GLU A 45 -4.71 -20.10 -2.23
C GLU A 45 -4.58 -21.08 -3.40
N THR A 46 -3.41 -21.69 -3.51
CA THR A 46 -3.14 -22.71 -4.51
C THR A 46 -2.51 -23.95 -3.84
N PRO A 47 -2.43 -25.09 -4.53
CA PRO A 47 -1.73 -26.26 -3.98
C PRO A 47 -0.26 -25.99 -3.63
N ARG A 48 0.33 -24.94 -4.20
CA ARG A 48 1.72 -24.54 -3.93
C ARG A 48 1.82 -23.43 -2.87
N GLY A 49 0.70 -23.07 -2.24
CA GLY A 49 0.62 -21.98 -1.28
C GLY A 49 -0.14 -20.79 -1.82
N THR A 50 -0.07 -19.69 -1.11
CA THR A 50 -0.75 -18.46 -1.51
C THR A 50 0.07 -17.72 -2.56
N VAL A 51 -0.56 -17.34 -3.66
CA VAL A 51 0.06 -16.65 -4.79
C VAL A 51 -0.65 -15.33 -5.02
N VAL A 52 0.13 -14.27 -5.23
CA VAL A 52 -0.40 -12.95 -5.57
C VAL A 52 -0.50 -12.86 -7.10
N PHE A 53 -1.71 -12.66 -7.59
CA PHE A 53 -1.98 -12.68 -9.02
C PHE A 53 -1.50 -11.41 -9.71
N ARG A 54 -0.66 -11.56 -10.75
CA ARG A 54 -0.13 -10.46 -11.57
C ARG A 54 0.54 -9.34 -10.77
N LEU A 55 1.25 -9.72 -9.72
CA LEU A 55 1.88 -8.74 -8.83
C LEU A 55 2.77 -7.75 -9.60
N ASP A 56 3.63 -8.25 -10.47
CA ASP A 56 4.55 -7.40 -11.23
C ASP A 56 3.82 -6.36 -12.07
N GLY A 57 2.75 -6.77 -12.73
CA GLY A 57 1.96 -5.87 -13.57
C GLY A 57 1.28 -4.78 -12.76
N HIS A 58 0.74 -5.12 -11.61
CA HIS A 58 0.08 -4.14 -10.73
C HIS A 58 1.08 -3.15 -10.14
N ILE A 59 2.23 -3.62 -9.70
CA ILE A 59 3.28 -2.73 -9.15
C ILE A 59 3.78 -1.78 -10.23
N LYS A 60 4.03 -2.30 -11.43
CA LYS A 60 4.47 -1.47 -12.55
C LYS A 60 3.45 -0.39 -12.89
N ARG A 61 2.17 -0.75 -12.93
CA ARG A 61 1.10 0.21 -13.21
C ARG A 61 1.00 1.27 -12.14
N LEU A 62 1.13 0.89 -10.86
CA LEU A 62 1.12 1.83 -9.76
C LEU A 62 2.27 2.83 -9.87
N TYR A 63 3.47 2.36 -10.16
CA TYR A 63 4.64 3.24 -10.30
C TYR A 63 4.51 4.16 -11.51
N ASN A 64 3.96 3.66 -12.62
CA ASN A 64 3.70 4.50 -13.78
C ASN A 64 2.69 5.61 -13.46
N SER A 65 1.64 5.28 -12.70
CA SER A 65 0.67 6.27 -12.24
C SER A 65 1.32 7.32 -11.35
N CYS A 66 2.21 6.90 -10.46
CA CYS A 66 2.95 7.84 -9.60
C CYS A 66 3.78 8.81 -10.43
N LYS A 67 4.43 8.34 -11.49
CA LYS A 67 5.18 9.22 -12.40
C LYS A 67 4.29 10.26 -13.03
N MET A 68 3.10 9.85 -13.49
CA MET A 68 2.14 10.76 -14.13
C MET A 68 1.69 11.87 -13.18
N TYR A 69 1.57 11.57 -11.91
CA TYR A 69 1.14 12.52 -10.89
C TYR A 69 2.30 13.12 -10.10
N ARG A 70 3.54 12.86 -10.55
CA ARG A 70 4.76 13.38 -9.93
C ARG A 70 4.87 13.06 -8.45
N MET A 71 4.48 11.85 -8.09
CA MET A 71 4.62 11.34 -6.73
C MET A 71 5.84 10.42 -6.68
N ASP A 72 6.84 10.82 -5.93
CA ASP A 72 8.04 10.01 -5.76
C ASP A 72 7.79 8.94 -4.72
N VAL A 73 8.07 7.70 -5.08
CA VAL A 73 7.96 6.57 -4.17
C VAL A 73 9.35 6.31 -3.60
N PRO A 74 9.54 6.40 -2.27
CA PRO A 74 10.87 6.24 -1.66
C PRO A 74 11.35 4.78 -1.61
N TYR A 75 10.68 3.89 -2.34
CA TYR A 75 11.01 2.47 -2.40
C TYR A 75 11.08 2.03 -3.84
N THR A 76 12.00 1.12 -4.15
CA THR A 76 12.08 0.50 -5.48
C THR A 76 10.89 -0.41 -5.69
N MET A 77 10.58 -0.73 -6.96
CA MET A 77 9.53 -1.69 -7.26
C MET A 77 9.80 -3.05 -6.61
N GLU A 78 11.06 -3.45 -6.54
CA GLU A 78 11.47 -4.69 -5.90
C GLU A 78 11.18 -4.66 -4.40
N GLU A 79 11.52 -3.56 -3.73
CA GLU A 79 11.23 -3.39 -2.31
C GLU A 79 9.72 -3.38 -2.04
N PHE A 80 8.96 -2.73 -2.90
CA PHE A 80 7.51 -2.66 -2.79
C PHE A 80 6.89 -4.05 -2.98
N THR A 81 7.38 -4.81 -3.93
CA THR A 81 6.94 -6.19 -4.17
C THR A 81 7.17 -7.06 -2.93
N ARG A 82 8.35 -6.94 -2.33
CA ARG A 82 8.65 -7.66 -1.09
C ARG A 82 7.73 -7.25 0.05
N ALA A 83 7.42 -5.96 0.13
CA ALA A 83 6.50 -5.45 1.16
C ALA A 83 5.10 -6.06 1.02
N VAL A 84 4.60 -6.20 -0.21
CA VAL A 84 3.31 -6.85 -0.46
C VAL A 84 3.33 -8.30 0.01
N LEU A 85 4.36 -9.05 -0.38
CA LEU A 85 4.48 -10.46 -0.01
C LEU A 85 4.62 -10.63 1.51
N GLU A 86 5.41 -9.77 2.13
CA GLU A 86 5.60 -9.78 3.58
C GLU A 86 4.29 -9.50 4.32
N THR A 87 3.50 -8.56 3.81
CA THR A 87 2.21 -8.21 4.39
C THR A 87 1.24 -9.40 4.33
N VAL A 88 1.17 -10.07 3.20
CA VAL A 88 0.32 -11.26 3.06
C VAL A 88 0.75 -12.35 4.04
N ARG A 89 2.05 -12.61 4.16
CA ARG A 89 2.57 -13.60 5.11
C ARG A 89 2.25 -13.23 6.55
N ALA A 90 2.46 -11.97 6.90
CA ALA A 90 2.26 -11.52 8.29
C ALA A 90 0.81 -11.64 8.72
N ASN A 91 -0.14 -11.57 7.79
CA ASN A 91 -1.55 -11.71 8.08
C ASN A 91 -2.04 -13.16 7.96
N ALA A 92 -1.20 -14.05 7.49
CA ALA A 92 -1.51 -15.48 7.33
C ALA A 92 -2.79 -15.76 6.52
N PHE A 93 -3.13 -14.89 5.61
CA PHE A 93 -4.29 -15.10 4.74
C PHE A 93 -3.97 -16.09 3.63
N ARG A 94 -4.90 -16.97 3.34
CA ARG A 94 -4.80 -17.90 2.23
C ARG A 94 -5.26 -17.25 0.93
N SER A 95 -6.36 -16.50 1.02
CA SER A 95 -6.87 -15.69 -0.08
C SER A 95 -7.30 -14.35 0.47
N CYS A 96 -6.99 -13.26 -0.22
CA CYS A 96 -7.31 -11.94 0.27
C CYS A 96 -7.28 -10.90 -0.86
N TYR A 97 -7.91 -9.76 -0.58
CA TYR A 97 -7.79 -8.57 -1.41
C TYR A 97 -6.65 -7.72 -0.88
N ILE A 98 -5.85 -7.19 -1.78
CA ILE A 98 -4.69 -6.37 -1.45
C ILE A 98 -4.89 -4.98 -2.05
N ARG A 99 -4.74 -3.96 -1.22
CA ARG A 99 -4.82 -2.58 -1.66
C ARG A 99 -3.58 -1.80 -1.21
N PRO A 100 -2.59 -1.66 -2.08
CA PRO A 100 -1.50 -0.73 -1.79
C PRO A 100 -1.95 0.69 -2.11
N ILE A 101 -1.58 1.62 -1.24
CA ILE A 101 -1.89 3.04 -1.39
C ILE A 101 -0.61 3.84 -1.29
N ILE A 102 -0.44 4.79 -2.21
CA ILE A 102 0.63 5.77 -2.16
C ILE A 102 -0.04 7.13 -1.98
N TYR A 103 0.34 7.85 -0.95
CA TYR A 103 -0.29 9.11 -0.62
C TYR A 103 0.73 10.15 -0.19
N ARG A 104 0.37 11.43 -0.32
CA ARG A 104 1.15 12.52 0.24
C ARG A 104 0.79 12.72 1.70
N GLY A 105 1.80 12.61 2.55
CA GLY A 105 1.63 12.74 3.99
C GLY A 105 1.71 14.19 4.47
N TYR A 106 1.77 14.39 5.76
CA TYR A 106 1.79 15.74 6.32
C TYR A 106 3.15 16.44 6.18
N ASN A 107 4.20 15.70 5.90
CA ASN A 107 5.51 16.29 5.66
C ASN A 107 5.56 17.08 4.34
N THR A 108 4.54 16.94 3.50
CA THR A 108 4.41 17.66 2.25
C THR A 108 3.27 18.65 2.30
N LEU A 109 3.02 19.22 3.48
CA LEU A 109 1.96 20.20 3.67
C LEU A 109 2.21 21.47 2.86
N GLY A 110 1.11 22.12 2.48
CA GLY A 110 1.13 23.34 1.72
C GLY A 110 0.51 23.14 0.36
N VAL A 111 0.47 24.20 -0.43
CA VAL A 111 -0.13 24.18 -1.75
C VAL A 111 0.80 23.61 -2.80
N ASP A 112 2.08 23.49 -2.49
CA ASP A 112 3.05 22.92 -3.40
C ASP A 112 3.10 21.40 -3.19
N PRO A 113 2.56 20.61 -4.14
CA PRO A 113 2.58 19.16 -4.02
C PRO A 113 3.93 18.55 -4.39
N PHE A 114 4.92 19.36 -4.72
CA PHE A 114 6.23 18.91 -5.17
C PHE A 114 7.31 19.49 -4.24
N PRO A 115 7.46 18.91 -3.08
CA PRO A 115 8.46 19.36 -2.12
C PRO A 115 9.87 19.15 -2.64
#